data_85838a95227d38255890f70e0dcbb61c
#
_entry.id   85838a95227d38255890f70e0dcbb61c
#
_cell.length_a   1.000
_cell.length_b   1.000
_cell.length_c   1.000
_cell.angle_alpha   90.00
_cell.angle_beta   90.00
_cell.angle_gamma   90.00
#
_symmetry.space_group_name_H-M   'P 1'
#
loop_
_entity.id
_entity.type
_entity.pdbx_description
1 polymer ?
#
loop_
_entity_poly.entity_id
_entity_poly.type
_entity_poly.pdbx_seq_one_letter_code
_entity_poly.pdbx_strand_id
1 'polypeptide(L)'
;ESLILALRLSCELGESAVEAMLRRISAHDIEPKIESCFAPPEHTHSKLYFPFDANEPIQLETLTHLSWDKPMISNSTSELIRTYNALLDATKETTDIFDATERVGGSMMDAFNHLWWEKVSTAIEQSRGSQLFFIGNADEFYLNYTITQAFLDELESLAPSPRAAKAFRAHSKTVALQRRWAFSAFFQLRARELVTSLEQDLQFSSTRDVLSCETEAQKISTEFSHPGFRSLLRTFAAPWYMTRHFPTLSAREWRLSLHVLCRYRSWIKGQITSLSVSELDIEIPSHTTASTAPNNNGLTNDEVNALRNAVGFLADIRLFEERVRGVFEAYISPKLVRDAKGLKEDADDMLKVIREAMEESLGAYNDTLPGVSAFMLQILRKRCTEPLRHVRAANSQYRAFSRGALETQASTEPSIFIPMIVLPLRQVFVGDS
;
A
#
# COMPACT_ATOMS: atom_id res chain seq x y z
N GLU A 1 22.95 -52.31 1.86
CA GLU A 1 23.45 -53.20 2.93
C GLU A 1 24.95 -53.00 3.22
N SER A 2 25.81 -52.82 2.20
CA SER A 2 27.27 -52.59 2.40
C SER A 2 27.57 -51.30 3.14
N LEU A 3 26.85 -50.24 2.90
CA LEU A 3 26.97 -48.96 3.60
C LEU A 3 26.62 -49.10 5.10
N ILE A 4 25.49 -49.76 5.39
CA ILE A 4 25.05 -50.01 6.78
C ILE A 4 26.09 -50.83 7.57
N LEU A 5 26.68 -51.83 6.92
CA LEU A 5 27.72 -52.61 7.53
C LEU A 5 28.98 -51.79 7.82
N ALA A 6 29.41 -50.98 6.85
CA ALA A 6 30.56 -50.09 7.00
C ALA A 6 30.35 -49.03 8.14
N LEU A 7 29.13 -48.48 8.22
CA LEU A 7 28.75 -47.53 9.30
C LEU A 7 28.74 -48.21 10.66
N ARG A 8 28.21 -49.43 10.77
CA ARG A 8 28.25 -50.22 12.05
C ARG A 8 29.66 -50.50 12.50
N LEU A 9 30.53 -50.95 11.59
CA LEU A 9 31.93 -51.20 11.89
C LEU A 9 32.65 -49.92 12.33
N SER A 10 32.35 -48.77 11.72
CA SER A 10 32.91 -47.48 12.12
C SER A 10 32.46 -47.07 13.50
N CYS A 11 31.22 -47.34 13.91
CA CYS A 11 30.72 -47.10 15.27
C CYS A 11 31.44 -47.98 16.31
N GLU A 12 31.74 -49.23 15.98
CA GLU A 12 32.48 -50.14 16.84
C GLU A 12 33.95 -49.74 17.01
N LEU A 13 34.54 -49.09 15.99
CA LEU A 13 35.93 -48.60 16.00
C LEU A 13 36.14 -47.26 16.70
N GLY A 14 35.06 -46.55 17.03
CA GLY A 14 35.10 -45.29 17.78
C GLY A 14 34.98 -44.00 16.97
N GLU A 15 34.96 -42.87 17.65
CA GLU A 15 34.65 -41.54 17.06
C GLU A 15 35.52 -41.18 15.85
N SER A 16 36.82 -41.47 15.89
CA SER A 16 37.72 -41.09 14.77
C SER A 16 37.41 -41.87 13.49
N ALA A 17 36.95 -43.13 13.61
CA ALA A 17 36.54 -43.95 12.47
C ALA A 17 35.20 -43.45 11.92
N VAL A 18 34.28 -43.02 12.76
CA VAL A 18 33.01 -42.40 12.38
C VAL A 18 33.25 -41.09 11.61
N GLU A 19 34.12 -40.22 12.12
CA GLU A 19 34.49 -38.99 11.43
C GLU A 19 35.13 -39.27 10.06
N ALA A 20 36.05 -40.23 9.99
CA ALA A 20 36.68 -40.59 8.71
C ALA A 20 35.67 -41.10 7.69
N MET A 21 34.71 -41.93 8.12
CA MET A 21 33.61 -42.41 7.26
C MET A 21 32.69 -41.29 6.82
N LEU A 22 32.30 -40.38 7.71
CA LEU A 22 31.47 -39.24 7.38
C LEU A 22 32.15 -38.28 6.38
N ARG A 23 33.47 -38.03 6.54
CA ARG A 23 34.28 -37.26 5.59
C ARG A 23 34.32 -37.94 4.23
N ARG A 24 34.40 -39.25 4.17
CA ARG A 24 34.38 -40.01 2.90
C ARG A 24 33.02 -39.93 2.20
N ILE A 25 31.93 -40.10 2.94
CA ILE A 25 30.57 -39.89 2.41
C ILE A 25 30.40 -38.46 1.89
N SER A 26 30.86 -37.47 2.66
CA SER A 26 30.81 -36.07 2.25
C SER A 26 31.52 -35.84 0.92
N ALA A 27 32.76 -36.30 0.79
CA ALA A 27 33.58 -36.04 -0.39
C ALA A 27 33.14 -36.80 -1.64
N HIS A 28 32.62 -38.03 -1.49
CA HIS A 28 32.26 -38.86 -2.67
C HIS A 28 30.80 -38.79 -3.08
N ASP A 29 29.88 -38.65 -2.11
CA ASP A 29 28.46 -38.79 -2.37
C ASP A 29 27.68 -37.45 -2.27
N ILE A 30 28.15 -36.51 -1.44
CA ILE A 30 27.44 -35.28 -1.10
C ILE A 30 27.99 -34.06 -1.88
N GLU A 31 29.28 -33.77 -1.76
CA GLU A 31 29.88 -32.57 -2.33
C GLU A 31 29.68 -32.46 -3.87
N PRO A 32 29.92 -33.53 -4.68
CA PRO A 32 29.72 -33.45 -6.12
C PRO A 32 28.26 -33.19 -6.53
N LYS A 33 27.30 -33.71 -5.75
CA LYS A 33 25.88 -33.46 -6.00
C LYS A 33 25.51 -32.01 -5.70
N ILE A 34 26.00 -31.45 -4.60
CA ILE A 34 25.80 -30.04 -4.27
C ILE A 34 26.41 -29.13 -5.33
N GLU A 35 27.66 -29.38 -5.73
CA GLU A 35 28.35 -28.58 -6.77
C GLU A 35 27.57 -28.58 -8.08
N SER A 36 27.03 -29.73 -8.49
CA SER A 36 26.22 -29.85 -9.71
C SER A 36 24.97 -28.99 -9.69
N CYS A 37 24.36 -28.75 -8.52
CA CYS A 37 23.15 -27.93 -8.38
C CYS A 37 23.39 -26.42 -8.64
N PHE A 38 24.63 -25.98 -8.48
CA PHE A 38 25.05 -24.57 -8.70
C PHE A 38 25.68 -24.33 -10.09
N ALA A 39 25.91 -25.40 -10.86
CA ALA A 39 26.44 -25.29 -12.22
C ALA A 39 25.41 -24.65 -13.18
N PRO A 40 25.86 -23.89 -14.20
CA PRO A 40 24.95 -23.40 -15.22
C PRO A 40 24.28 -24.56 -15.98
N PRO A 41 22.97 -24.48 -16.26
CA PRO A 41 22.23 -25.59 -16.82
C PRO A 41 22.62 -25.88 -18.28
N GLU A 42 23.00 -27.08 -18.53
CA GLU A 42 23.03 -27.67 -19.87
C GLU A 42 21.63 -28.25 -20.19
N HIS A 43 20.67 -27.43 -20.59
CA HIS A 43 19.35 -27.83 -21.07
C HIS A 43 18.47 -28.64 -20.10
N THR A 44 17.61 -27.97 -19.32
CA THR A 44 16.48 -28.66 -18.68
C THR A 44 15.26 -27.74 -18.58
N HIS A 45 14.17 -28.22 -19.16
CA HIS A 45 12.83 -27.73 -18.90
C HIS A 45 12.39 -28.20 -17.51
N SER A 46 12.76 -27.51 -16.45
CA SER A 46 12.24 -27.84 -15.13
C SER A 46 10.87 -27.22 -14.95
N LYS A 47 9.88 -28.04 -14.64
CA LYS A 47 8.58 -27.60 -14.17
C LYS A 47 8.78 -26.86 -12.85
N LEU A 48 8.57 -25.56 -12.89
CA LEU A 48 8.58 -24.71 -11.71
C LEU A 48 7.37 -25.10 -10.83
N TYR A 49 7.63 -25.78 -9.73
CA TYR A 49 6.64 -25.99 -8.69
C TYR A 49 6.70 -24.76 -7.78
N PHE A 50 5.72 -23.89 -7.91
CA PHE A 50 5.53 -22.76 -7.02
C PHE A 50 4.25 -22.95 -6.22
N PRO A 51 4.29 -22.72 -4.89
CA PRO A 51 3.08 -22.59 -4.10
C PRO A 51 2.44 -21.19 -4.28
N PHE A 52 2.82 -20.46 -5.31
CA PHE A 52 2.11 -19.24 -5.69
C PHE A 52 1.05 -19.60 -6.72
N ASP A 53 -0.17 -19.72 -6.26
CA ASP A 53 -1.32 -19.48 -7.12
C ASP A 53 -1.28 -18.01 -7.56
N ALA A 54 -0.55 -17.78 -8.67
CA ALA A 54 -0.52 -16.51 -9.37
C ALA A 54 -1.92 -16.10 -9.90
N ASN A 55 -2.90 -16.93 -9.63
CA ASN A 55 -4.29 -16.86 -10.07
C ASN A 55 -5.29 -16.61 -8.95
N GLU A 56 -4.89 -16.33 -7.69
CA GLU A 56 -5.87 -15.73 -6.80
C GLU A 56 -6.23 -14.36 -7.39
N PRO A 57 -7.39 -14.22 -8.05
CA PRO A 57 -7.82 -12.95 -8.57
C PRO A 57 -7.97 -12.03 -7.35
N ILE A 58 -7.28 -10.91 -7.37
CA ILE A 58 -7.58 -9.80 -6.46
C ILE A 58 -8.98 -9.34 -6.85
N GLN A 59 -9.98 -10.03 -6.31
CA GLN A 59 -11.41 -9.71 -6.49
C GLN A 59 -11.77 -8.52 -5.59
N LEU A 60 -11.07 -7.40 -5.75
CA LEU A 60 -11.61 -6.16 -5.27
C LEU A 60 -11.68 -5.21 -6.46
N GLU A 61 -12.83 -5.09 -7.04
CA GLU A 61 -13.19 -4.05 -8.00
C GLU A 61 -12.81 -2.66 -7.50
N THR A 62 -12.74 -2.49 -6.17
CA THR A 62 -12.40 -1.25 -5.48
C THR A 62 -10.92 -0.84 -5.55
N LEU A 63 -9.99 -1.76 -5.82
CA LEU A 63 -8.55 -1.46 -5.92
C LEU A 63 -7.98 -1.68 -7.33
N THR A 64 -8.78 -2.11 -8.30
CA THR A 64 -8.33 -2.27 -9.69
C THR A 64 -7.87 -0.96 -10.31
N HIS A 65 -8.35 0.19 -9.78
CA HIS A 65 -7.91 1.53 -10.19
C HIS A 65 -6.54 1.94 -9.61
N LEU A 66 -6.08 1.27 -8.55
CA LEU A 66 -4.71 1.38 -8.09
C LEU A 66 -3.89 0.35 -8.86
N SER A 67 -3.39 0.72 -10.05
CA SER A 67 -2.53 -0.15 -10.85
C SER A 67 -1.28 -0.50 -10.05
N TRP A 68 -1.27 -1.71 -9.48
CA TRP A 68 -0.10 -2.31 -8.89
C TRP A 68 0.55 -3.15 -9.98
N ASP A 69 1.78 -2.82 -10.33
CA ASP A 69 2.56 -3.64 -11.23
C ASP A 69 2.73 -5.02 -10.61
N LYS A 70 2.40 -6.07 -11.37
CA LYS A 70 2.67 -7.44 -10.93
C LYS A 70 4.17 -7.58 -10.74
N PRO A 71 4.65 -8.21 -9.65
CA PRO A 71 6.07 -8.43 -9.46
C PRO A 71 6.61 -9.23 -10.64
N MET A 72 7.52 -8.64 -11.38
CA MET A 72 8.24 -9.37 -12.43
C MET A 72 9.27 -10.27 -11.77
N ILE A 73 9.18 -11.57 -12.07
CA ILE A 73 10.20 -12.53 -11.64
C ILE A 73 11.48 -12.17 -12.40
N SER A 74 12.50 -11.76 -11.65
CA SER A 74 13.80 -11.45 -12.23
C SER A 74 14.52 -12.73 -12.66
N ASN A 75 15.52 -12.60 -13.54
CA ASN A 75 16.36 -13.74 -13.92
C ASN A 75 17.07 -14.35 -12.69
N SER A 76 17.48 -13.52 -11.73
CA SER A 76 18.13 -13.97 -10.48
C SER A 76 17.19 -14.81 -9.61
N THR A 77 15.94 -14.40 -9.49
CA THR A 77 14.90 -15.17 -8.77
C THR A 77 14.61 -16.51 -9.48
N SER A 78 14.55 -16.52 -10.81
CA SER A 78 14.36 -17.74 -11.60
C SER A 78 15.51 -18.74 -11.43
N GLU A 79 16.73 -18.24 -11.36
CA GLU A 79 17.93 -19.05 -11.09
C GLU A 79 17.94 -19.60 -9.66
N LEU A 80 17.50 -18.80 -8.67
CA LEU A 80 17.38 -19.22 -7.29
C LEU A 80 16.42 -20.41 -7.15
N ILE A 81 15.24 -20.32 -7.78
CA ILE A 81 14.25 -21.38 -7.81
C ILE A 81 14.83 -22.66 -8.40
N ARG A 82 15.52 -22.54 -9.52
CA ARG A 82 16.15 -23.68 -10.19
C ARG A 82 17.17 -24.34 -9.28
N THR A 83 18.00 -23.56 -8.63
CA THR A 83 19.00 -24.06 -7.67
C THR A 83 18.33 -24.78 -6.50
N TYR A 84 17.27 -24.22 -5.93
CA TYR A 84 16.56 -24.86 -4.83
C TYR A 84 15.86 -26.17 -5.23
N ASN A 85 15.24 -26.22 -6.42
CA ASN A 85 14.66 -27.46 -6.95
C ASN A 85 15.72 -28.54 -7.17
N ALA A 86 16.87 -28.17 -7.75
CA ALA A 86 17.97 -29.11 -7.93
C ALA A 86 18.50 -29.64 -6.56
N LEU A 87 18.60 -28.76 -5.55
CA LEU A 87 18.99 -29.16 -4.19
C LEU A 87 17.97 -30.10 -3.54
N LEU A 88 16.66 -29.86 -3.72
CA LEU A 88 15.61 -30.77 -3.22
C LEU A 88 15.67 -32.13 -3.90
N ASP A 89 15.85 -32.16 -5.22
CA ASP A 89 15.99 -33.42 -5.96
C ASP A 89 17.24 -34.18 -5.54
N ALA A 90 18.38 -33.49 -5.39
CA ALA A 90 19.59 -34.10 -4.86
C ALA A 90 19.42 -34.63 -3.41
N THR A 91 18.61 -33.92 -2.59
CA THR A 91 18.26 -34.38 -1.23
C THR A 91 17.47 -35.67 -1.29
N LYS A 92 16.47 -35.78 -2.17
CA LYS A 92 15.69 -37.00 -2.38
C LYS A 92 16.54 -38.18 -2.80
N GLU A 93 17.51 -37.95 -3.70
CA GLU A 93 18.45 -38.99 -4.14
C GLU A 93 19.42 -39.45 -3.03
N THR A 94 19.63 -38.65 -1.98
CA THR A 94 20.53 -38.98 -0.87
C THR A 94 19.79 -39.48 0.37
N THR A 95 18.47 -39.61 0.32
CA THR A 95 17.63 -40.04 1.46
C THR A 95 18.07 -41.39 2.03
N ASP A 96 18.47 -42.36 1.17
CA ASP A 96 18.96 -43.67 1.60
C ASP A 96 20.21 -43.57 2.52
N ILE A 97 21.08 -42.59 2.26
CA ILE A 97 22.28 -42.33 3.09
C ILE A 97 21.85 -41.78 4.44
N PHE A 98 20.90 -40.84 4.46
CA PHE A 98 20.40 -40.23 5.69
C PHE A 98 19.70 -41.28 6.58
N ASP A 99 18.84 -42.10 5.97
CA ASP A 99 18.17 -43.19 6.66
C ASP A 99 19.17 -44.23 7.23
N ALA A 100 20.20 -44.57 6.47
CA ALA A 100 21.23 -45.50 6.92
C ALA A 100 22.02 -44.94 8.10
N THR A 101 22.41 -43.68 8.04
CA THR A 101 23.19 -43.00 9.12
C THR A 101 22.34 -42.83 10.39
N GLU A 102 21.05 -42.44 10.26
CA GLU A 102 20.13 -42.32 11.40
C GLU A 102 19.87 -43.67 12.10
N ARG A 103 19.68 -44.76 11.30
CA ARG A 103 19.48 -46.09 11.88
C ARG A 103 20.68 -46.66 12.63
N VAL A 104 21.88 -46.35 12.21
CA VAL A 104 23.11 -46.90 12.79
C VAL A 104 23.65 -46.05 13.91
N GLY A 105 23.75 -44.77 13.72
CA GLY A 105 24.46 -43.85 14.62
C GLY A 105 23.57 -42.92 15.43
N GLY A 106 22.26 -42.88 15.15
CA GLY A 106 21.34 -41.94 15.80
C GLY A 106 21.85 -40.48 15.76
N SER A 107 21.97 -39.85 16.93
CA SER A 107 22.40 -38.42 16.98
C SER A 107 23.89 -38.19 16.67
N MET A 108 24.74 -39.22 16.81
CA MET A 108 26.18 -39.05 16.53
C MET A 108 26.48 -39.02 15.04
N MET A 109 25.58 -39.54 14.21
CA MET A 109 25.73 -39.61 12.76
C MET A 109 24.59 -38.87 12.02
N ASP A 110 24.20 -37.70 12.46
CA ASP A 110 23.20 -36.87 11.78
C ASP A 110 23.80 -36.31 10.48
N ALA A 111 23.86 -37.16 9.46
CA ALA A 111 24.37 -36.78 8.13
C ALA A 111 23.53 -35.70 7.46
N PHE A 112 22.21 -35.68 7.69
CA PHE A 112 21.32 -34.68 7.13
C PHE A 112 21.68 -33.28 7.62
N ASN A 113 21.87 -33.07 8.93
CA ASN A 113 22.15 -31.74 9.48
C ASN A 113 23.64 -31.36 9.39
N HIS A 114 24.56 -32.27 9.73
CA HIS A 114 26.00 -31.96 9.85
C HIS A 114 26.76 -32.10 8.53
N LEU A 115 26.32 -32.95 7.60
CA LEU A 115 27.01 -33.07 6.33
C LEU A 115 26.27 -32.34 5.20
N TRP A 116 24.99 -32.65 5.00
CA TRP A 116 24.23 -32.10 3.89
C TRP A 116 23.90 -30.63 4.11
N TRP A 117 23.16 -30.32 5.17
CA TRP A 117 22.68 -28.95 5.39
C TRP A 117 23.80 -27.95 5.63
N GLU A 118 24.83 -28.31 6.35
CA GLU A 118 25.97 -27.43 6.58
C GLU A 118 26.67 -27.03 5.28
N LYS A 119 26.84 -27.98 4.36
CA LYS A 119 27.44 -27.74 3.03
C LYS A 119 26.51 -26.94 2.14
N VAL A 120 25.22 -27.34 2.05
CA VAL A 120 24.21 -26.65 1.24
C VAL A 120 24.06 -25.19 1.69
N SER A 121 23.91 -24.94 2.98
CA SER A 121 23.79 -23.56 3.49
C SER A 121 25.02 -22.71 3.17
N THR A 122 26.21 -23.28 3.28
CA THR A 122 27.47 -22.59 2.96
C THR A 122 27.56 -22.28 1.44
N ALA A 123 27.18 -23.23 0.59
CA ALA A 123 27.14 -23.06 -0.86
C ALA A 123 26.13 -21.98 -1.30
N ILE A 124 24.93 -21.96 -0.69
CA ILE A 124 23.94 -20.91 -0.91
C ILE A 124 24.49 -19.52 -0.52
N GLU A 125 25.11 -19.41 0.65
CA GLU A 125 25.70 -18.15 1.12
C GLU A 125 26.81 -17.64 0.20
N GLN A 126 27.69 -18.51 -0.26
CA GLN A 126 28.81 -18.17 -1.11
C GLN A 126 28.37 -17.80 -2.54
N SER A 127 27.44 -18.55 -3.11
CA SER A 127 27.03 -18.37 -4.52
C SER A 127 25.95 -17.31 -4.71
N ARG A 128 25.01 -17.17 -3.79
CA ARG A 128 23.81 -16.34 -3.96
C ARG A 128 23.58 -15.34 -2.81
N GLY A 129 24.39 -15.34 -1.76
CA GLY A 129 24.16 -14.56 -0.55
C GLY A 129 24.06 -13.05 -0.79
N SER A 130 24.81 -12.47 -1.74
CA SER A 130 24.75 -11.05 -2.07
C SER A 130 23.43 -10.65 -2.75
N GLN A 131 22.87 -11.51 -3.60
CA GLN A 131 21.61 -11.28 -4.30
C GLN A 131 20.41 -11.63 -3.42
N LEU A 132 20.50 -12.75 -2.68
CA LEU A 132 19.43 -13.28 -1.85
C LEU A 132 18.94 -12.27 -0.81
N PHE A 133 19.86 -11.56 -0.14
CA PHE A 133 19.56 -10.61 0.94
C PHE A 133 19.56 -9.15 0.49
N PHE A 134 19.55 -8.88 -0.81
CA PHE A 134 19.54 -7.51 -1.33
C PHE A 134 18.20 -6.82 -1.10
N ILE A 135 18.21 -5.73 -0.32
CA ILE A 135 17.01 -4.99 0.09
C ILE A 135 16.62 -3.86 -0.88
N GLY A 136 17.43 -3.57 -1.89
CA GLY A 136 17.18 -2.44 -2.82
C GLY A 136 15.99 -2.63 -3.75
N ASN A 137 15.55 -3.88 -3.97
CA ASN A 137 14.34 -4.21 -4.70
C ASN A 137 13.35 -4.94 -3.77
N ALA A 138 12.26 -4.26 -3.42
CA ALA A 138 11.29 -4.75 -2.45
C ALA A 138 10.59 -6.04 -2.91
N ASP A 139 10.26 -6.13 -4.20
CA ASP A 139 9.55 -7.29 -4.75
C ASP A 139 10.47 -8.51 -4.83
N GLU A 140 11.71 -8.30 -5.25
CA GLU A 140 12.71 -9.36 -5.32
C GLU A 140 13.09 -9.87 -3.92
N PHE A 141 13.27 -8.96 -2.95
CA PHE A 141 13.53 -9.34 -1.56
C PHE A 141 12.39 -10.19 -0.97
N TYR A 142 11.14 -9.79 -1.20
CA TYR A 142 9.98 -10.55 -0.76
C TYR A 142 9.90 -11.93 -1.42
N LEU A 143 10.08 -12.00 -2.75
CA LEU A 143 10.07 -13.25 -3.49
C LEU A 143 11.19 -14.19 -3.02
N ASN A 144 12.41 -13.69 -2.91
CA ASN A 144 13.56 -14.46 -2.45
C ASN A 144 13.34 -15.01 -1.02
N TYR A 145 12.75 -14.20 -0.12
CA TYR A 145 12.39 -14.66 1.21
C TYR A 145 11.36 -15.79 1.15
N THR A 146 10.27 -15.58 0.43
CA THR A 146 9.16 -16.56 0.37
C THR A 146 9.61 -17.88 -0.24
N ILE A 147 10.39 -17.82 -1.34
CA ILE A 147 10.97 -18.99 -2.00
C ILE A 147 11.92 -19.71 -1.05
N THR A 148 12.75 -18.98 -0.30
CA THR A 148 13.67 -19.59 0.67
C THR A 148 12.92 -20.24 1.81
N GLN A 149 11.82 -19.64 2.32
CA GLN A 149 11.01 -20.29 3.36
C GLN A 149 10.37 -21.58 2.82
N ALA A 150 9.78 -21.56 1.62
CA ALA A 150 9.21 -22.76 1.00
C ALA A 150 10.26 -23.86 0.79
N PHE A 151 11.48 -23.48 0.36
CA PHE A 151 12.59 -24.42 0.25
C PHE A 151 12.96 -25.03 1.60
N LEU A 152 13.05 -24.24 2.67
CA LEU A 152 13.37 -24.75 4.02
C LEU A 152 12.27 -25.66 4.57
N ASP A 153 10.99 -25.33 4.30
CA ASP A 153 9.85 -26.15 4.72
C ASP A 153 9.84 -27.49 4.01
N GLU A 154 10.10 -27.49 2.70
CA GLU A 154 10.20 -28.74 1.92
C GLU A 154 11.41 -29.57 2.32
N LEU A 155 12.56 -28.92 2.54
CA LEU A 155 13.77 -29.59 3.01
C LEU A 155 13.56 -30.24 4.39
N GLU A 156 12.85 -29.57 5.31
CA GLU A 156 12.46 -30.14 6.61
C GLU A 156 11.59 -31.37 6.46
N SER A 157 10.66 -31.36 5.47
CA SER A 157 9.78 -32.52 5.20
C SER A 157 10.55 -33.75 4.72
N LEU A 158 11.72 -33.55 4.11
CA LEU A 158 12.61 -34.60 3.64
C LEU A 158 13.57 -35.12 4.72
N ALA A 159 13.51 -34.58 5.94
CA ALA A 159 14.35 -35.04 7.04
C ALA A 159 14.03 -36.49 7.43
N PRO A 160 15.02 -37.35 7.70
CA PRO A 160 14.82 -38.78 7.91
C PRO A 160 14.03 -39.12 9.19
N SER A 161 13.93 -38.20 10.11
CA SER A 161 13.16 -38.37 11.37
C SER A 161 12.63 -37.05 11.91
N PRO A 162 11.55 -37.06 12.73
CA PRO A 162 11.06 -35.87 13.42
C PRO A 162 12.13 -35.20 14.30
N ARG A 163 13.09 -35.98 14.78
CA ARG A 163 14.23 -35.51 15.57
C ARG A 163 15.19 -34.71 14.67
N ALA A 164 15.53 -35.23 13.49
CA ALA A 164 16.40 -34.56 12.52
C ALA A 164 15.73 -33.27 12.02
N ALA A 165 14.42 -33.27 11.77
CA ALA A 165 13.65 -32.08 11.42
C ALA A 165 13.71 -31.00 12.52
N LYS A 166 13.53 -31.38 13.78
CA LYS A 166 13.66 -30.44 14.90
C LYS A 166 15.09 -29.90 15.04
N ALA A 167 16.10 -30.76 14.85
CA ALA A 167 17.50 -30.37 14.85
C ALA A 167 17.82 -29.42 13.71
N PHE A 168 17.26 -29.62 12.52
CA PHE A 168 17.40 -28.73 11.36
C PHE A 168 16.89 -27.32 11.65
N ARG A 169 15.71 -27.16 12.27
CA ARG A 169 15.18 -25.85 12.67
C ARG A 169 16.08 -25.16 13.70
N ALA A 170 16.66 -25.91 14.61
CA ALA A 170 17.55 -25.39 15.66
C ALA A 170 19.02 -25.26 15.20
N HIS A 171 19.36 -25.74 14.00
CA HIS A 171 20.73 -25.75 13.50
C HIS A 171 21.30 -24.34 13.36
N SER A 172 22.56 -24.14 13.77
CA SER A 172 23.22 -22.84 13.78
C SER A 172 23.20 -22.14 12.42
N LYS A 173 23.37 -22.87 11.33
CA LYS A 173 23.30 -22.37 9.97
C LYS A 173 21.89 -21.93 9.56
N THR A 174 20.85 -22.67 9.94
CA THR A 174 19.46 -22.30 9.72
C THR A 174 19.13 -21.00 10.43
N VAL A 175 19.50 -20.90 11.70
CA VAL A 175 19.29 -19.69 12.51
C VAL A 175 20.10 -18.52 11.96
N ALA A 176 21.34 -18.73 11.51
CA ALA A 176 22.17 -17.69 10.91
C ALA A 176 21.56 -17.20 9.60
N LEU A 177 21.08 -18.08 8.71
CA LEU A 177 20.40 -17.74 7.47
C LEU A 177 19.15 -16.90 7.73
N GLN A 178 18.33 -17.30 8.70
CA GLN A 178 17.12 -16.57 9.10
C GLN A 178 17.42 -15.17 9.66
N ARG A 179 18.50 -15.01 10.42
CA ARG A 179 18.91 -13.72 10.98
C ARG A 179 19.45 -12.74 9.95
N ARG A 180 19.89 -13.21 8.78
CA ARG A 180 20.39 -12.34 7.70
C ARG A 180 19.29 -11.55 7.00
N TRP A 181 18.02 -11.95 7.13
CA TRP A 181 16.91 -11.19 6.61
C TRP A 181 16.74 -9.88 7.38
N ALA A 182 17.22 -8.79 6.78
CA ALA A 182 17.26 -7.47 7.41
C ALA A 182 15.88 -6.75 7.32
N PHE A 183 14.81 -7.36 7.86
CA PHE A 183 13.45 -6.83 7.82
C PHE A 183 13.35 -5.39 8.32
N SER A 184 14.11 -5.03 9.35
CA SER A 184 14.09 -3.67 9.91
C SER A 184 14.61 -2.64 8.91
N ALA A 185 15.71 -2.95 8.22
CA ALA A 185 16.30 -2.08 7.21
C ALA A 185 15.40 -2.02 5.96
N PHE A 186 14.84 -3.16 5.54
CA PHE A 186 13.85 -3.22 4.45
C PHE A 186 12.66 -2.32 4.74
N PHE A 187 12.05 -2.42 5.94
CA PHE A 187 10.92 -1.58 6.32
C PHE A 187 11.28 -0.08 6.30
N GLN A 188 12.45 0.29 6.85
CA GLN A 188 12.86 1.69 6.88
C GLN A 188 13.04 2.27 5.46
N LEU A 189 13.67 1.51 4.57
CA LEU A 189 13.84 1.92 3.17
C LEU A 189 12.46 2.11 2.51
N ARG A 190 11.60 1.11 2.65
CA ARG A 190 10.27 1.12 2.03
C ARG A 190 9.37 2.23 2.58
N ALA A 191 9.34 2.41 3.89
CA ALA A 191 8.57 3.48 4.52
C ALA A 191 9.05 4.85 4.05
N ARG A 192 10.37 5.05 3.92
CA ARG A 192 10.94 6.30 3.42
C ARG A 192 10.54 6.57 1.96
N GLU A 193 10.59 5.57 1.09
CA GLU A 193 10.14 5.69 -0.30
C GLU A 193 8.68 6.09 -0.40
N LEU A 194 7.80 5.39 0.34
CA LEU A 194 6.35 5.66 0.35
C LEU A 194 6.05 7.06 0.86
N VAL A 195 6.67 7.49 1.96
CA VAL A 195 6.44 8.82 2.54
C VAL A 195 7.00 9.90 1.62
N THR A 196 8.18 9.71 1.01
CA THR A 196 8.75 10.70 0.08
C THR A 196 7.87 10.88 -1.15
N SER A 197 7.40 9.78 -1.75
CA SER A 197 6.48 9.83 -2.89
C SER A 197 5.16 10.52 -2.50
N LEU A 198 4.59 10.18 -1.34
CA LEU A 198 3.37 10.83 -0.85
C LEU A 198 3.54 12.35 -0.68
N GLU A 199 4.62 12.78 -0.03
CA GLU A 199 4.84 14.22 0.19
C GLU A 199 5.04 14.98 -1.13
N GLN A 200 5.71 14.38 -2.10
CA GLN A 200 5.82 14.96 -3.44
C GLN A 200 4.45 15.10 -4.09
N ASP A 201 3.64 14.04 -4.10
CA ASP A 201 2.30 14.07 -4.69
C ASP A 201 1.38 15.09 -4.01
N LEU A 202 1.44 15.20 -2.68
CA LEU A 202 0.64 16.17 -1.92
C LEU A 202 1.08 17.62 -2.16
N GLN A 203 2.37 17.87 -2.39
CA GLN A 203 2.87 19.19 -2.75
C GLN A 203 2.38 19.61 -4.14
N PHE A 204 2.43 18.72 -5.13
CA PHE A 204 1.89 19.00 -6.47
C PHE A 204 0.38 19.24 -6.45
N SER A 205 -0.36 18.52 -5.61
CA SER A 205 -1.81 18.70 -5.46
C SER A 205 -2.20 20.02 -4.79
N SER A 206 -1.28 20.68 -4.09
CA SER A 206 -1.49 21.95 -3.40
C SER A 206 -1.22 23.18 -4.28
N THR A 207 -0.50 23.03 -5.39
CA THR A 207 -0.23 24.11 -6.32
C THR A 207 -1.43 24.34 -7.22
N ARG A 208 -1.79 25.62 -7.41
CA ARG A 208 -2.94 26.16 -8.17
C ARG A 208 -3.13 25.62 -9.60
N ASP A 209 -2.19 24.82 -10.10
CA ASP A 209 -2.17 24.26 -11.45
C ASP A 209 -3.18 23.13 -11.69
N VAL A 210 -3.85 22.64 -10.64
CA VAL A 210 -4.97 21.68 -10.76
C VAL A 210 -6.17 22.29 -11.50
N LEU A 211 -6.23 23.62 -11.62
CA LEU A 211 -7.31 24.35 -12.30
C LEU A 211 -7.13 24.45 -13.83
N SER A 212 -5.95 24.16 -14.37
CA SER A 212 -5.64 24.46 -15.78
C SER A 212 -5.30 23.27 -16.67
N CYS A 213 -5.17 22.06 -16.15
CA CYS A 213 -4.64 20.96 -16.95
C CYS A 213 -5.44 19.65 -16.84
N GLU A 214 -6.71 19.68 -17.24
CA GLU A 214 -7.41 18.42 -17.45
C GLU A 214 -8.01 18.38 -18.85
N THR A 215 -7.32 17.67 -19.75
CA THR A 215 -7.93 17.15 -20.95
C THR A 215 -9.05 16.19 -20.54
N GLU A 216 -10.23 16.33 -21.12
CA GLU A 216 -11.43 15.52 -20.81
C GLU A 216 -11.20 14.00 -20.86
N ALA A 217 -10.15 13.55 -21.55
CA ALA A 217 -9.75 12.14 -21.63
C ALA A 217 -9.21 11.59 -20.29
N GLN A 218 -8.67 12.42 -19.38
CA GLN A 218 -8.18 11.99 -18.05
C GLN A 218 -9.29 11.93 -17.00
N LYS A 219 -10.42 12.60 -17.22
CA LYS A 219 -11.57 12.60 -16.28
C LYS A 219 -12.31 11.27 -16.21
N ILE A 220 -12.21 10.43 -17.22
CA ILE A 220 -12.99 9.18 -17.32
C ILE A 220 -12.44 8.05 -16.43
N SER A 221 -11.23 8.15 -15.91
CA SER A 221 -10.59 7.05 -15.19
C SER A 221 -10.22 7.31 -13.72
N THR A 222 -10.55 8.46 -13.15
CA THR A 222 -10.19 8.77 -11.76
C THR A 222 -11.41 8.85 -10.85
N GLU A 223 -11.43 7.96 -9.86
CA GLU A 223 -12.49 7.90 -8.84
C GLU A 223 -12.54 9.18 -7.98
N PHE A 224 -11.39 9.84 -7.76
CA PHE A 224 -11.25 11.06 -6.97
C PHE A 224 -11.08 12.27 -7.87
N SER A 225 -11.74 13.38 -7.52
CA SER A 225 -11.57 14.68 -8.20
C SER A 225 -10.19 15.28 -7.92
N HIS A 226 -9.64 15.05 -6.72
CA HIS A 226 -8.33 15.54 -6.31
C HIS A 226 -7.31 14.41 -6.26
N PRO A 227 -6.19 14.49 -6.97
CA PRO A 227 -5.18 13.42 -7.07
C PRO A 227 -4.53 13.08 -5.72
N GLY A 228 -4.45 14.02 -4.79
CA GLY A 228 -3.89 13.81 -3.45
C GLY A 228 -4.58 12.68 -2.66
N PHE A 229 -5.90 12.52 -2.79
CA PHE A 229 -6.63 11.42 -2.14
C PHE A 229 -6.24 10.06 -2.69
N ARG A 230 -5.99 9.96 -4.00
CA ARG A 230 -5.51 8.73 -4.63
C ARG A 230 -4.14 8.33 -4.10
N SER A 231 -3.21 9.29 -3.99
CA SER A 231 -1.88 9.04 -3.46
C SER A 231 -1.91 8.64 -1.98
N LEU A 232 -2.78 9.27 -1.18
CA LEU A 232 -3.01 8.90 0.21
C LEU A 232 -3.55 7.47 0.35
N LEU A 233 -4.57 7.10 -0.44
CA LEU A 233 -5.14 5.75 -0.41
C LEU A 233 -4.12 4.70 -0.87
N ARG A 234 -3.36 4.99 -1.93
CA ARG A 234 -2.29 4.13 -2.42
C ARG A 234 -1.22 3.90 -1.35
N THR A 235 -0.77 4.98 -0.69
CA THR A 235 0.26 4.89 0.36
C THR A 235 -0.25 4.16 1.60
N PHE A 236 -1.53 4.34 1.97
CA PHE A 236 -2.17 3.60 3.06
C PHE A 236 -2.23 2.10 2.79
N ALA A 237 -2.58 1.70 1.57
CA ALA A 237 -2.74 0.31 1.18
C ALA A 237 -1.41 -0.40 0.83
N ALA A 238 -0.38 0.35 0.42
CA ALA A 238 0.87 -0.19 -0.11
C ALA A 238 1.60 -1.19 0.80
N PRO A 239 1.70 -1.01 2.13
CA PRO A 239 2.35 -1.97 3.02
C PRO A 239 1.63 -3.32 3.06
N TRP A 240 0.32 -3.31 2.84
CA TRP A 240 -0.56 -4.47 2.96
C TRP A 240 -0.74 -5.25 1.65
N TYR A 241 -0.12 -4.80 0.58
CA TYR A 241 -0.20 -5.49 -0.69
C TYR A 241 0.48 -6.87 -0.63
N MET A 242 -0.12 -7.89 -1.26
CA MET A 242 0.21 -9.31 -1.09
C MET A 242 1.69 -9.64 -1.29
N THR A 243 2.38 -8.96 -2.20
CA THR A 243 3.78 -9.22 -2.56
C THR A 243 4.80 -8.50 -1.69
N ARG A 244 4.39 -7.79 -0.64
CA ARG A 244 5.30 -6.95 0.15
C ARG A 244 5.06 -7.00 1.65
N HIS A 245 4.07 -7.78 2.08
CA HIS A 245 3.71 -7.91 3.49
C HIS A 245 4.49 -9.04 4.16
N PHE A 246 5.11 -8.71 5.28
CA PHE A 246 5.78 -9.67 6.15
C PHE A 246 5.06 -9.73 7.51
N PRO A 247 4.66 -10.92 8.00
CA PRO A 247 4.00 -11.05 9.31
C PRO A 247 4.79 -10.42 10.47
N THR A 248 6.12 -10.46 10.39
CA THR A 248 7.01 -9.86 11.40
C THR A 248 6.99 -8.32 11.40
N LEU A 249 6.47 -7.69 10.35
CA LEU A 249 6.40 -6.24 10.20
C LEU A 249 5.00 -5.66 10.41
N SER A 250 3.96 -6.48 10.59
CA SER A 250 2.55 -6.07 10.69
C SER A 250 2.32 -4.89 11.64
N ALA A 251 2.92 -4.90 12.82
CA ALA A 251 2.79 -3.80 13.79
C ALA A 251 3.44 -2.49 13.29
N ARG A 252 4.54 -2.57 12.54
CA ARG A 252 5.22 -1.40 11.98
C ARG A 252 4.47 -0.87 10.77
N GLU A 253 3.95 -1.75 9.93
CA GLU A 253 3.13 -1.42 8.76
C GLU A 253 1.83 -0.75 9.18
N TRP A 254 1.18 -1.25 10.24
CA TRP A 254 0.00 -0.61 10.82
C TRP A 254 0.32 0.80 11.33
N ARG A 255 1.42 0.96 12.05
CA ARG A 255 1.87 2.30 12.50
C ARG A 255 2.10 3.25 11.33
N LEU A 256 2.69 2.78 10.23
CA LEU A 256 2.87 3.58 9.02
C LEU A 256 1.51 3.99 8.43
N SER A 257 0.55 3.06 8.34
CA SER A 257 -0.81 3.36 7.88
C SER A 257 -1.49 4.43 8.73
N LEU A 258 -1.37 4.37 10.07
CA LEU A 258 -1.89 5.41 10.96
C LEU A 258 -1.19 6.77 10.74
N HIS A 259 0.12 6.78 10.50
CA HIS A 259 0.83 8.02 10.18
C HIS A 259 0.34 8.64 8.86
N VAL A 260 0.00 7.82 7.86
CA VAL A 260 -0.63 8.30 6.61
C VAL A 260 -1.98 8.95 6.90
N LEU A 261 -2.82 8.37 7.76
CA LEU A 261 -4.10 8.97 8.16
C LEU A 261 -3.92 10.26 8.97
N CYS A 262 -2.93 10.34 9.85
CA CYS A 262 -2.59 11.60 10.53
C CYS A 262 -2.15 12.68 9.52
N ARG A 263 -1.36 12.29 8.51
CA ARG A 263 -0.93 13.20 7.43
C ARG A 263 -2.11 13.66 6.57
N TYR A 264 -3.03 12.76 6.26
CA TYR A 264 -4.31 13.05 5.61
C TYR A 264 -5.08 14.18 6.35
N ARG A 265 -5.30 14.04 7.65
CA ARG A 265 -5.98 15.08 8.45
C ARG A 265 -5.25 16.42 8.42
N SER A 266 -3.93 16.40 8.53
CA SER A 266 -3.10 17.62 8.48
C SER A 266 -3.17 18.28 7.10
N TRP A 267 -3.13 17.50 6.03
CA TRP A 267 -3.24 18.00 4.67
C TRP A 267 -4.60 18.64 4.41
N ILE A 268 -5.71 18.00 4.81
CA ILE A 268 -7.06 18.57 4.69
C ILE A 268 -7.16 19.91 5.41
N LYS A 269 -6.67 20.00 6.65
CA LYS A 269 -6.66 21.29 7.40
C LYS A 269 -5.90 22.37 6.64
N GLY A 270 -4.76 22.04 6.04
CA GLY A 270 -3.99 22.94 5.20
C GLY A 270 -4.77 23.41 3.97
N GLN A 271 -5.49 22.50 3.29
CA GLN A 271 -6.31 22.86 2.12
C GLN A 271 -7.46 23.82 2.50
N ILE A 272 -8.15 23.59 3.62
CA ILE A 272 -9.22 24.48 4.09
C ILE A 272 -8.67 25.86 4.43
N THR A 273 -7.52 25.91 5.10
CA THR A 273 -6.88 27.19 5.44
C THR A 273 -6.50 27.95 4.16
N SER A 274 -5.98 27.27 3.14
CA SER A 274 -5.64 27.91 1.86
C SER A 274 -6.89 28.43 1.11
N LEU A 275 -8.01 27.73 1.19
CA LEU A 275 -9.28 28.18 0.65
C LEU A 275 -9.74 29.50 1.31
N SER A 276 -9.63 29.59 2.64
CA SER A 276 -10.03 30.80 3.39
C SER A 276 -9.12 32.01 3.16
N VAL A 277 -7.82 31.78 2.92
CA VAL A 277 -6.83 32.85 2.67
C VAL A 277 -6.94 33.42 1.25
N SER A 278 -7.22 32.55 0.25
CA SER A 278 -7.35 33.01 -1.15
C SER A 278 -8.50 34.00 -1.39
N GLU A 279 -9.45 34.11 -0.43
CA GLU A 279 -10.53 35.08 -0.50
C GLU A 279 -10.17 36.48 0.00
N LEU A 280 -9.17 36.57 0.90
CA LEU A 280 -8.74 37.87 1.44
C LEU A 280 -8.01 38.72 0.37
N ASP A 281 -7.46 38.09 -0.66
CA ASP A 281 -6.69 38.75 -1.72
C ASP A 281 -7.50 39.10 -2.98
N ILE A 282 -8.81 38.76 -3.04
CA ILE A 282 -9.68 39.28 -4.08
C ILE A 282 -10.09 40.72 -3.67
N GLU A 283 -9.11 41.60 -3.65
CA GLU A 283 -9.39 43.04 -3.66
C GLU A 283 -10.21 43.37 -4.92
N ILE A 284 -11.42 43.82 -4.69
CA ILE A 284 -12.24 44.42 -5.76
C ILE A 284 -11.41 45.61 -6.28
N PRO A 285 -11.06 45.67 -7.57
CA PRO A 285 -10.53 46.91 -8.11
C PRO A 285 -11.61 47.98 -7.97
N SER A 286 -11.54 48.75 -6.90
CA SER A 286 -12.24 49.96 -6.74
C SER A 286 -11.66 50.92 -7.79
N HIS A 287 -12.50 51.32 -8.73
CA HIS A 287 -12.22 52.29 -9.78
C HIS A 287 -11.53 51.78 -11.06
N THR A 288 -12.34 51.22 -11.95
CA THR A 288 -12.11 51.42 -13.36
C THR A 288 -13.47 51.73 -14.04
N THR A 289 -13.54 52.94 -14.49
CA THR A 289 -14.39 53.53 -15.58
C THR A 289 -15.50 52.67 -16.15
N ALA A 290 -16.68 53.20 -16.06
CA ALA A 290 -17.90 52.76 -16.74
C ALA A 290 -17.66 52.28 -18.16
N SER A 291 -17.55 50.98 -18.34
CA SER A 291 -17.74 50.34 -19.60
C SER A 291 -19.12 49.65 -19.52
N THR A 292 -20.01 50.09 -20.38
CA THR A 292 -21.37 49.59 -20.60
C THR A 292 -21.34 48.16 -21.11
N ALA A 293 -21.10 47.22 -20.24
CA ALA A 293 -21.39 45.80 -20.46
C ALA A 293 -22.61 45.41 -19.60
N PRO A 294 -23.56 44.59 -20.09
CA PRO A 294 -24.73 44.21 -19.32
C PRO A 294 -24.27 43.55 -18.03
N ASN A 295 -24.73 44.08 -16.89
CA ASN A 295 -24.42 43.59 -15.52
C ASN A 295 -24.82 42.12 -15.40
N ASN A 296 -23.89 41.23 -15.67
CA ASN A 296 -24.02 39.82 -15.33
C ASN A 296 -23.84 39.70 -13.82
N ASN A 297 -24.92 39.91 -13.05
CA ASN A 297 -24.91 39.78 -11.57
C ASN A 297 -24.89 38.29 -11.10
N GLY A 298 -24.60 37.37 -12.00
CA GLY A 298 -24.41 35.97 -11.72
C GLY A 298 -23.01 35.69 -11.11
N LEU A 299 -22.79 34.44 -10.71
CA LEU A 299 -21.49 33.95 -10.34
C LEU A 299 -20.49 34.04 -11.50
N THR A 300 -19.26 34.43 -11.22
CA THR A 300 -18.20 34.35 -12.22
C THR A 300 -17.81 32.87 -12.43
N ASN A 301 -17.22 32.59 -13.59
CA ASN A 301 -16.73 31.22 -13.88
C ASN A 301 -15.75 30.72 -12.80
N ASP A 302 -14.91 31.60 -12.25
CA ASP A 302 -13.97 31.27 -11.18
C ASP A 302 -14.69 30.90 -9.88
N GLU A 303 -15.76 31.63 -9.53
CA GLU A 303 -16.58 31.33 -8.35
C GLU A 303 -17.37 30.02 -8.51
N VAL A 304 -17.92 29.75 -9.70
CA VAL A 304 -18.59 28.47 -10.01
C VAL A 304 -17.60 27.31 -9.88
N ASN A 305 -16.39 27.48 -10.41
CA ASN A 305 -15.33 26.47 -10.31
C ASN A 305 -14.88 26.28 -8.85
N ALA A 306 -14.74 27.36 -8.09
CA ALA A 306 -14.39 27.29 -6.66
C ALA A 306 -15.46 26.54 -5.85
N LEU A 307 -16.74 26.81 -6.10
CA LEU A 307 -17.85 26.07 -5.47
C LEU A 307 -17.87 24.60 -5.86
N ARG A 308 -17.67 24.30 -7.16
CA ARG A 308 -17.61 22.92 -7.67
C ARG A 308 -16.44 22.15 -7.04
N ASN A 309 -15.28 22.78 -6.97
CA ASN A 309 -14.10 22.18 -6.34
C ASN A 309 -14.33 21.95 -4.84
N ALA A 310 -14.98 22.86 -4.14
CA ALA A 310 -15.31 22.69 -2.71
C ALA A 310 -16.27 21.51 -2.48
N VAL A 311 -17.27 21.33 -3.32
CA VAL A 311 -18.19 20.18 -3.27
C VAL A 311 -17.46 18.90 -3.62
N GLY A 312 -16.64 18.91 -4.68
CA GLY A 312 -15.79 17.78 -5.08
C GLY A 312 -14.84 17.34 -3.96
N PHE A 313 -14.23 18.30 -3.28
CA PHE A 313 -13.35 18.03 -2.14
C PHE A 313 -14.07 17.34 -0.97
N LEU A 314 -15.30 17.76 -0.63
CA LEU A 314 -16.10 17.07 0.39
C LEU A 314 -16.52 15.66 -0.05
N ALA A 315 -16.86 15.49 -1.32
CA ALA A 315 -17.17 14.17 -1.87
C ALA A 315 -15.95 13.24 -1.80
N ASP A 316 -14.78 13.75 -2.17
CA ASP A 316 -13.52 13.00 -2.11
C ASP A 316 -13.13 12.59 -0.69
N ILE A 317 -13.34 13.47 0.31
CA ILE A 317 -13.11 13.14 1.73
C ILE A 317 -13.99 11.95 2.13
N ARG A 318 -15.27 12.01 1.83
CA ARG A 318 -16.22 10.94 2.17
C ARG A 318 -15.86 9.64 1.48
N LEU A 319 -15.56 9.70 0.19
CA LEU A 319 -15.16 8.54 -0.61
C LEU A 319 -13.85 7.93 -0.06
N PHE A 320 -12.86 8.76 0.28
CA PHE A 320 -11.61 8.31 0.85
C PHE A 320 -11.81 7.54 2.15
N GLU A 321 -12.61 8.10 3.07
CA GLU A 321 -12.91 7.43 4.35
C GLU A 321 -13.61 6.08 4.14
N GLU A 322 -14.54 6.01 3.18
CA GLU A 322 -15.22 4.76 2.79
C GLU A 322 -14.22 3.73 2.22
N ARG A 323 -13.31 4.18 1.33
CA ARG A 323 -12.29 3.30 0.74
C ARG A 323 -11.28 2.79 1.73
N VAL A 324 -10.86 3.62 2.69
CA VAL A 324 -9.97 3.20 3.77
C VAL A 324 -10.62 2.10 4.61
N ARG A 325 -11.91 2.23 4.97
CA ARG A 325 -12.66 1.18 5.66
C ARG A 325 -12.75 -0.10 4.83
N GLY A 326 -13.02 0.01 3.55
CA GLY A 326 -13.04 -1.12 2.63
C GLY A 326 -11.71 -1.86 2.55
N VAL A 327 -10.58 -1.13 2.42
CA VAL A 327 -9.23 -1.70 2.44
C VAL A 327 -8.92 -2.37 3.78
N PHE A 328 -9.31 -1.75 4.89
CA PHE A 328 -9.10 -2.32 6.21
C PHE A 328 -9.80 -3.67 6.37
N GLU A 329 -11.11 -3.74 6.08
CA GLU A 329 -11.89 -4.98 6.27
C GLU A 329 -11.48 -6.07 5.28
N ALA A 330 -11.17 -5.73 4.04
CA ALA A 330 -10.87 -6.70 3.00
C ALA A 330 -9.44 -7.24 3.03
N TYR A 331 -8.46 -6.40 3.42
CA TYR A 331 -7.04 -6.75 3.31
C TYR A 331 -6.28 -6.73 4.63
N ILE A 332 -6.48 -5.70 5.47
CA ILE A 332 -5.68 -5.48 6.67
C ILE A 332 -6.14 -6.41 7.79
N SER A 333 -7.43 -6.41 8.09
CA SER A 333 -8.01 -7.21 9.16
C SER A 333 -7.73 -8.72 9.01
N PRO A 334 -7.92 -9.36 7.84
CA PRO A 334 -7.62 -10.78 7.66
C PRO A 334 -6.13 -11.12 7.84
N LYS A 335 -5.23 -10.21 7.45
CA LYS A 335 -3.78 -10.41 7.62
C LYS A 335 -3.39 -10.30 9.07
N LEU A 336 -3.87 -9.28 9.79
CA LEU A 336 -3.62 -9.11 11.22
C LEU A 336 -4.11 -10.32 12.04
N VAL A 337 -5.29 -10.86 11.72
CA VAL A 337 -5.80 -12.09 12.36
C VAL A 337 -4.90 -13.29 12.05
N ARG A 338 -4.46 -13.43 10.79
CA ARG A 338 -3.56 -14.51 10.38
C ARG A 338 -2.24 -14.44 11.14
N ASP A 339 -1.67 -13.23 11.26
CA ASP A 339 -0.39 -12.99 11.91
C ASP A 339 -0.49 -13.20 13.45
N ALA A 340 -1.67 -12.94 14.03
CA ALA A 340 -1.96 -13.12 15.46
C ALA A 340 -2.33 -14.56 15.85
N LYS A 341 -2.23 -15.55 14.98
CA LYS A 341 -2.70 -16.95 15.20
C LYS A 341 -2.16 -17.67 16.45
N GLY A 342 -1.17 -17.09 17.16
CA GLY A 342 -0.71 -17.56 18.45
C GLY A 342 -1.49 -17.05 19.67
N LEU A 343 -2.36 -16.04 19.50
CA LEU A 343 -3.06 -15.26 20.55
C LEU A 343 -4.58 -15.30 20.33
N LYS A 344 -5.17 -16.49 20.20
CA LYS A 344 -6.57 -16.66 19.74
C LYS A 344 -7.63 -15.93 20.57
N GLU A 345 -7.44 -15.75 21.87
CA GLU A 345 -8.40 -15.10 22.75
C GLU A 345 -8.29 -13.55 22.71
N ASP A 346 -7.10 -13.01 22.36
CA ASP A 346 -6.86 -11.56 22.35
C ASP A 346 -6.98 -10.94 20.94
N ALA A 347 -7.14 -11.75 19.88
CA ALA A 347 -7.12 -11.25 18.49
C ALA A 347 -8.32 -10.35 18.18
N ASP A 348 -9.51 -10.67 18.69
CA ASP A 348 -10.73 -9.87 18.45
C ASP A 348 -10.68 -8.55 19.22
N ASP A 349 -10.16 -8.56 20.45
CA ASP A 349 -9.98 -7.34 21.24
C ASP A 349 -8.89 -6.45 20.62
N MET A 350 -7.81 -7.03 20.12
CA MET A 350 -6.77 -6.30 19.38
C MET A 350 -7.35 -5.66 18.12
N LEU A 351 -8.14 -6.38 17.32
CA LEU A 351 -8.76 -5.83 16.11
C LEU A 351 -9.73 -4.70 16.44
N LYS A 352 -10.46 -4.81 17.54
CA LYS A 352 -11.37 -3.75 17.99
C LYS A 352 -10.59 -2.45 18.27
N VAL A 353 -9.51 -2.52 19.04
CA VAL A 353 -8.63 -1.37 19.33
C VAL A 353 -8.04 -0.78 18.05
N ILE A 354 -7.58 -1.64 17.13
CA ILE A 354 -7.01 -1.21 15.84
C ILE A 354 -8.06 -0.49 14.99
N ARG A 355 -9.30 -1.00 14.95
CA ARG A 355 -10.43 -0.39 14.25
C ARG A 355 -10.82 0.95 14.88
N GLU A 356 -10.89 1.03 16.19
CA GLU A 356 -11.18 2.27 16.92
C GLU A 356 -10.13 3.35 16.61
N ALA A 357 -8.85 3.02 16.61
CA ALA A 357 -7.77 3.94 16.25
C ALA A 357 -7.86 4.44 14.80
N MET A 358 -8.27 3.57 13.87
CA MET A 358 -8.53 3.96 12.49
C MET A 358 -9.72 4.92 12.39
N GLU A 359 -10.86 4.57 13.01
CA GLU A 359 -12.06 5.42 12.97
C GLU A 359 -11.83 6.80 13.61
N GLU A 360 -11.07 6.86 14.70
CA GLU A 360 -10.66 8.13 15.30
C GLU A 360 -9.83 8.97 14.32
N SER A 361 -9.02 8.32 13.50
CA SER A 361 -8.19 8.98 12.49
C SER A 361 -8.99 9.43 11.25
N LEU A 362 -10.16 8.84 10.98
CA LEU A 362 -10.97 9.10 9.80
C LEU A 362 -12.00 10.24 9.97
N GLY A 363 -12.31 10.74 11.13
CA GLY A 363 -13.37 11.73 11.36
C GLY A 363 -13.20 13.11 10.70
N ALA A 364 -12.40 13.22 9.65
CA ALA A 364 -12.08 14.49 8.99
C ALA A 364 -13.28 15.09 8.24
N TYR A 365 -14.21 14.29 7.75
CA TYR A 365 -15.40 14.80 7.05
C TYR A 365 -16.23 15.75 7.92
N ASN A 366 -16.57 15.31 9.12
CA ASN A 366 -17.38 16.11 10.06
C ASN A 366 -16.64 17.37 10.51
N ASP A 367 -15.32 17.28 10.71
CA ASP A 367 -14.49 18.42 11.11
C ASP A 367 -14.35 19.47 9.99
N THR A 368 -14.40 19.02 8.73
CA THR A 368 -14.15 19.83 7.54
C THR A 368 -15.42 20.51 7.03
N LEU A 369 -16.56 19.85 7.17
CA LEU A 369 -17.84 20.29 6.63
C LEU A 369 -18.22 21.73 7.04
N PRO A 370 -18.06 22.17 8.31
CA PRO A 370 -18.38 23.55 8.70
C PRO A 370 -17.51 24.58 7.98
N GLY A 371 -16.20 24.32 7.84
CA GLY A 371 -15.27 25.25 7.18
C GLY A 371 -15.57 25.43 5.70
N VAL A 372 -15.76 24.32 4.97
CA VAL A 372 -16.11 24.36 3.55
C VAL A 372 -17.49 24.96 3.33
N SER A 373 -18.46 24.63 4.18
CA SER A 373 -19.81 25.23 4.12
C SER A 373 -19.77 26.75 4.34
N ALA A 374 -18.98 27.22 5.31
CA ALA A 374 -18.79 28.64 5.54
C ALA A 374 -18.18 29.35 4.32
N PHE A 375 -17.18 28.75 3.68
CA PHE A 375 -16.58 29.24 2.44
C PHE A 375 -17.62 29.37 1.31
N MET A 376 -18.39 28.32 1.05
CA MET A 376 -19.45 28.34 0.05
C MET A 376 -20.51 29.40 0.32
N LEU A 377 -20.96 29.48 1.57
CA LEU A 377 -21.95 30.47 2.00
C LEU A 377 -21.41 31.90 1.90
N GLN A 378 -20.15 32.13 2.11
CA GLN A 378 -19.51 33.44 1.98
C GLN A 378 -19.55 33.93 0.54
N ILE A 379 -19.19 33.08 -0.44
CA ILE A 379 -19.28 33.38 -1.88
C ILE A 379 -20.72 33.74 -2.26
N LEU A 380 -21.67 32.87 -1.92
CA LEU A 380 -23.08 33.06 -2.23
C LEU A 380 -23.63 34.34 -1.57
N ARG A 381 -23.34 34.56 -0.28
CA ARG A 381 -23.76 35.75 0.45
C ARG A 381 -23.23 37.03 -0.19
N LYS A 382 -21.95 37.06 -0.58
CA LYS A 382 -21.33 38.21 -1.25
C LYS A 382 -22.10 38.56 -2.53
N ARG A 383 -22.36 37.57 -3.38
CA ARG A 383 -23.07 37.76 -4.66
C ARG A 383 -24.55 38.08 -4.52
N CYS A 384 -25.25 37.44 -3.59
CA CYS A 384 -26.65 37.74 -3.30
C CYS A 384 -26.86 39.11 -2.62
N THR A 385 -25.88 39.62 -1.87
CA THR A 385 -25.99 40.93 -1.22
C THR A 385 -25.57 42.10 -2.09
N GLU A 386 -24.80 41.89 -3.15
CA GLU A 386 -24.33 42.93 -4.04
C GLU A 386 -25.51 43.71 -4.73
N PRO A 387 -26.55 43.03 -5.24
CA PRO A 387 -27.72 43.69 -5.83
C PRO A 387 -28.54 44.52 -4.84
N LEU A 388 -28.42 44.28 -3.53
CA LEU A 388 -29.12 45.05 -2.49
C LEU A 388 -28.67 46.55 -2.46
N ARG A 389 -27.49 46.87 -3.01
CA ARG A 389 -27.09 48.29 -3.21
C ARG A 389 -28.05 49.06 -4.10
N HIS A 390 -28.68 48.37 -5.04
CA HIS A 390 -29.67 48.99 -5.95
C HIS A 390 -31.01 49.26 -5.27
N VAL A 391 -31.32 48.61 -4.14
CA VAL A 391 -32.54 48.84 -3.37
C VAL A 391 -32.64 50.29 -2.89
N ARG A 392 -31.54 50.92 -2.53
CA ARG A 392 -31.50 52.34 -2.13
C ARG A 392 -31.87 53.27 -3.28
N ALA A 393 -31.44 52.94 -4.49
CA ALA A 393 -31.83 53.70 -5.71
C ALA A 393 -33.30 53.49 -6.04
N ALA A 394 -33.81 52.24 -5.95
CA ALA A 394 -35.23 51.94 -6.14
C ALA A 394 -36.12 52.66 -5.10
N ASN A 395 -35.67 52.81 -3.86
CA ASN A 395 -36.46 53.54 -2.85
C ASN A 395 -36.70 55.00 -3.20
N SER A 396 -35.79 55.66 -3.91
CA SER A 396 -35.99 57.00 -4.43
C SER A 396 -37.07 57.03 -5.56
N GLN A 397 -37.11 55.97 -6.38
CA GLN A 397 -38.16 55.84 -7.40
C GLN A 397 -39.51 55.57 -6.76
N TYR A 398 -39.62 54.68 -5.78
CA TYR A 398 -40.87 54.44 -5.07
C TYR A 398 -41.40 55.67 -4.34
N ARG A 399 -40.52 56.50 -3.75
CA ARG A 399 -40.92 57.78 -3.15
C ARG A 399 -41.37 58.82 -4.18
N ALA A 400 -40.85 58.81 -5.39
CA ALA A 400 -41.33 59.64 -6.49
C ALA A 400 -42.72 59.23 -6.96
N PHE A 401 -42.97 57.89 -7.07
CA PHE A 401 -44.29 57.38 -7.38
C PHE A 401 -45.34 57.67 -6.32
N SER A 402 -45.02 57.66 -5.05
CA SER A 402 -45.95 57.96 -3.94
C SER A 402 -46.32 59.44 -3.83
N ARG A 403 -45.61 60.32 -4.54
CA ARG A 403 -45.83 61.78 -4.46
C ARG A 403 -46.67 62.38 -5.60
N GLY A 404 -47.02 61.61 -6.60
CA GLY A 404 -47.69 62.26 -7.73
C GLY A 404 -48.24 61.37 -8.82
N ALA A 405 -48.44 60.13 -8.59
CA ALA A 405 -48.89 59.28 -9.66
C ALA A 405 -50.35 58.89 -9.51
N LEU A 406 -51.13 59.36 -10.36
CA LEU A 406 -52.20 58.69 -11.08
C LEU A 406 -52.04 57.17 -11.12
N GLU A 407 -53.19 56.51 -10.99
CA GLU A 407 -53.52 55.12 -11.19
C GLU A 407 -52.78 54.48 -12.41
N THR A 408 -51.54 54.19 -12.27
CA THR A 408 -50.84 53.23 -13.15
C THR A 408 -50.83 51.89 -12.44
N GLN A 409 -51.44 50.90 -13.11
CA GLN A 409 -51.48 49.50 -12.68
C GLN A 409 -50.17 49.12 -12.00
N ALA A 410 -50.27 48.69 -10.75
CA ALA A 410 -49.13 48.14 -10.04
C ALA A 410 -48.55 47.02 -10.90
N SER A 411 -47.33 47.23 -11.37
CA SER A 411 -46.61 46.19 -12.12
C SER A 411 -46.60 44.93 -11.27
N THR A 412 -47.19 43.86 -11.79
CA THR A 412 -47.17 42.53 -11.17
C THR A 412 -45.82 41.85 -11.31
N GLU A 413 -44.89 42.48 -12.05
CA GLU A 413 -43.54 41.95 -12.23
C GLU A 413 -42.64 42.28 -11.02
N PRO A 414 -41.87 41.31 -10.54
CA PRO A 414 -40.96 41.53 -9.44
C PRO A 414 -39.90 42.56 -9.82
N SER A 415 -39.50 43.39 -8.85
CA SER A 415 -38.47 44.39 -9.05
C SER A 415 -37.18 43.76 -9.62
N ILE A 416 -36.52 44.46 -10.57
CA ILE A 416 -35.35 43.98 -11.34
C ILE A 416 -34.24 43.38 -10.45
N PHE A 417 -34.08 43.87 -9.25
CA PHE A 417 -33.06 43.36 -8.31
C PHE A 417 -33.39 42.01 -7.66
N ILE A 418 -34.68 41.57 -7.63
CA ILE A 418 -35.09 40.28 -7.04
C ILE A 418 -34.54 39.11 -7.86
N PRO A 419 -34.75 39.08 -9.19
CA PRO A 419 -34.07 38.04 -10.01
C PRO A 419 -32.57 38.03 -9.84
N MET A 420 -31.92 39.19 -9.70
CA MET A 420 -30.47 39.29 -9.51
C MET A 420 -29.99 38.70 -8.18
N ILE A 421 -30.76 38.81 -7.10
CA ILE A 421 -30.46 38.20 -5.81
C ILE A 421 -30.55 36.67 -5.91
N VAL A 422 -31.50 36.15 -6.64
CA VAL A 422 -31.78 34.71 -6.74
C VAL A 422 -30.91 34.03 -7.79
N LEU A 423 -30.38 34.78 -8.77
CA LEU A 423 -29.60 34.23 -9.88
C LEU A 423 -28.39 33.37 -9.42
N PRO A 424 -27.53 33.80 -8.47
CA PRO A 424 -26.44 32.99 -8.00
C PRO A 424 -26.89 31.65 -7.38
N LEU A 425 -28.02 31.63 -6.66
CA LEU A 425 -28.60 30.44 -6.11
C LEU A 425 -29.12 29.48 -7.18
N ARG A 426 -29.78 30.05 -8.22
CA ARG A 426 -30.25 29.25 -9.37
C ARG A 426 -29.09 28.59 -10.11
N GLN A 427 -28.02 29.31 -10.36
CA GLN A 427 -26.82 28.77 -11.03
C GLN A 427 -26.21 27.59 -10.29
N VAL A 428 -26.24 27.60 -8.94
CA VAL A 428 -25.67 26.51 -8.13
C VAL A 428 -26.63 25.34 -8.01
N PHE A 429 -27.92 25.57 -7.76
CA PHE A 429 -28.86 24.51 -7.37
C PHE A 429 -29.73 23.99 -8.50
N VAL A 430 -29.93 24.76 -9.57
CA VAL A 430 -30.82 24.39 -10.70
C VAL A 430 -29.99 24.07 -11.93
N GLY A 431 -28.79 24.62 -12.05
CA GLY A 431 -27.98 24.56 -13.26
C GLY A 431 -28.45 25.60 -14.30
N ASP A 432 -27.59 25.91 -15.24
CA ASP A 432 -27.98 26.72 -16.42
C ASP A 432 -28.90 25.86 -17.30
N SER A 433 -30.21 26.11 -17.23
CA SER A 433 -31.21 25.55 -18.13
C SER A 433 -31.36 26.41 -19.36
#